data_80804c6f1055de54684a2333b9ac6a82
#
_entry.id   80804c6f1055de54684a2333b9ac6a82
#
_cell.length_a   1.000
_cell.length_b   1.000
_cell.length_c   1.000
_cell.angle_alpha   90.00
_cell.angle_beta   90.00
_cell.angle_gamma   90.00
#
_symmetry.space_group_name_H-M   'P 1'
#
loop_
_entity.id
_entity.type
_entity.pdbx_description
1 polymer ?
#
loop_
_entity_poly.entity_id
_entity_poly.type
_entity_poly.pdbx_seq_one_letter_code
_entity_poly.pdbx_strand_id
1 'polypeptide(L)'
;MNTTLSPILVQRFRALQGELMPEVAADFGGLSPKLEEVIRVLEWSRIESLVASYDSGPGQPQADRCALASAFIAKAVLGLSTTRALIERLQIDSKLRRICGFNLHRVMPSESTFSRAFEEFAKSQLASRVHEQMIKLSLGESLIGHISRDATAIEARERVAKPQAAATTSAQTVAPEQTPAPALIKPKRGRPRKGEQRAPAPKEPSPVERQRTQNMEQMLAELPQTCSVGTKLNAKGYKTSWRGYKLHLDTACCGVIISAVLTGAAVHDSRVA
;
A
#
# COMPACT_ATOMS: atom_id res chain seq x y z
N MET A 1 -17.27 21.99 12.38
CA MET A 1 -17.14 20.56 12.75
C MET A 1 -16.33 20.50 14.04
N ASN A 2 -16.96 20.15 15.16
CA ASN A 2 -16.25 19.96 16.44
C ASN A 2 -15.54 18.60 16.38
N THR A 3 -14.30 18.63 15.99
CA THR A 3 -13.44 17.43 15.97
C THR A 3 -13.03 17.14 17.40
N THR A 4 -13.71 16.19 18.03
CA THR A 4 -13.32 15.72 19.37
C THR A 4 -12.04 14.88 19.22
N LEU A 5 -10.93 15.37 19.77
CA LEU A 5 -9.65 14.67 19.78
C LEU A 5 -9.81 13.27 20.39
N SER A 6 -9.13 12.27 19.83
CA SER A 6 -9.07 10.93 20.42
C SER A 6 -8.56 11.04 21.87
N PRO A 7 -9.16 10.31 22.84
CA PRO A 7 -8.73 10.35 24.25
C PRO A 7 -7.24 10.10 24.44
N ILE A 8 -6.66 9.20 23.63
CA ILE A 8 -5.24 8.87 23.65
C ILE A 8 -4.39 10.05 23.18
N LEU A 9 -4.80 10.75 22.12
CA LEU A 9 -4.10 11.94 21.63
C LEU A 9 -4.23 13.10 22.63
N VAL A 10 -5.40 13.28 23.22
CA VAL A 10 -5.60 14.27 24.32
C VAL A 10 -4.67 13.97 25.49
N GLN A 11 -4.53 12.70 25.88
CA GLN A 11 -3.63 12.32 26.96
C GLN A 11 -2.14 12.56 26.59
N ARG A 12 -1.75 12.24 25.34
CA ARG A 12 -0.40 12.55 24.82
C ARG A 12 -0.14 14.05 24.77
N PHE A 13 -1.15 14.84 24.36
CA PHE A 13 -1.07 16.31 24.38
C PHE A 13 -0.96 16.85 25.78
N ARG A 14 -1.74 16.33 26.74
CA ARG A 14 -1.66 16.74 28.16
C ARG A 14 -0.30 16.38 28.76
N ALA A 15 0.28 15.23 28.39
CA ALA A 15 1.63 14.87 28.79
C ALA A 15 2.68 15.83 28.22
N LEU A 16 2.50 16.28 26.96
CA LEU A 16 3.37 17.30 26.36
C LEU A 16 3.25 18.67 27.05
N GLN A 17 2.06 19.03 27.54
CA GLN A 17 1.80 20.31 28.22
C GLN A 17 2.07 20.25 29.70
N GLY A 18 1.83 19.10 30.37
CA GLY A 18 1.85 18.98 31.80
C GLY A 18 3.20 18.67 32.46
N GLU A 19 4.18 18.16 31.67
CA GLU A 19 5.53 17.88 32.18
C GLU A 19 6.51 19.05 32.03
N LEU A 20 6.10 20.13 31.37
CA LEU A 20 6.92 21.33 31.20
C LEU A 20 6.40 22.40 32.14
N MET A 21 7.25 22.88 33.05
CA MET A 21 6.95 24.12 33.76
C MET A 21 6.59 25.22 32.74
N PRO A 22 5.64 26.11 33.03
CA PRO A 22 5.19 27.14 32.07
C PRO A 22 6.34 27.95 31.45
N GLU A 23 7.39 28.21 32.24
CA GLU A 23 8.60 28.91 31.81
C GLU A 23 9.42 28.12 30.80
N VAL A 24 9.49 26.78 30.95
CA VAL A 24 10.22 25.90 30.01
C VAL A 24 9.40 25.65 28.75
N ALA A 25 8.07 25.71 28.83
CA ALA A 25 7.21 25.61 27.66
C ALA A 25 7.36 26.81 26.69
N ALA A 26 7.67 27.99 27.24
CA ALA A 26 7.98 29.19 26.45
C ALA A 26 9.30 29.06 25.69
N ASP A 27 10.32 28.43 26.30
CA ASP A 27 11.65 28.24 25.71
C ASP A 27 11.66 27.16 24.62
N PHE A 28 10.78 26.15 24.68
CA PHE A 28 10.73 25.09 23.66
C PHE A 28 9.97 25.49 22.39
N GLY A 29 9.40 26.69 22.31
CA GLY A 29 8.68 27.19 21.14
C GLY A 29 7.43 26.34 20.79
N GLY A 30 6.56 26.88 19.96
CA GLY A 30 5.38 26.15 19.42
C GLY A 30 5.76 24.89 18.63
N LEU A 31 4.75 24.07 18.33
CA LEU A 31 4.92 22.98 17.37
C LEU A 31 5.23 23.55 15.99
N SER A 32 6.10 22.89 15.23
CA SER A 32 6.31 23.27 13.84
C SER A 32 5.07 22.91 13.01
N PRO A 33 4.76 23.63 11.92
CA PRO A 33 3.61 23.32 11.06
C PRO A 33 3.58 21.85 10.57
N LYS A 34 4.76 21.26 10.35
CA LYS A 34 4.88 19.84 9.99
C LYS A 34 4.52 18.88 11.13
N LEU A 35 4.83 19.20 12.36
CA LEU A 35 4.42 18.39 13.51
C LEU A 35 2.91 18.53 13.78
N GLU A 36 2.33 19.69 13.54
CA GLU A 36 0.88 19.88 13.60
C GLU A 36 0.17 19.06 12.52
N GLU A 37 0.74 18.99 11.32
CA GLU A 37 0.23 18.14 10.25
C GLU A 37 0.28 16.66 10.64
N VAL A 38 1.38 16.19 11.24
CA VAL A 38 1.49 14.80 11.76
C VAL A 38 0.39 14.52 12.78
N ILE A 39 0.16 15.43 13.74
CA ILE A 39 -0.88 15.28 14.76
C ILE A 39 -2.26 15.18 14.10
N ARG A 40 -2.56 16.06 13.17
CA ARG A 40 -3.85 16.09 12.45
C ARG A 40 -4.09 14.78 11.69
N VAL A 41 -3.07 14.24 11.02
CA VAL A 41 -3.19 12.97 10.30
C VAL A 41 -3.35 11.80 11.25
N LEU A 42 -2.64 11.79 12.40
CA LEU A 42 -2.82 10.76 13.44
C LEU A 42 -4.23 10.80 14.02
N GLU A 43 -4.77 11.99 14.25
CA GLU A 43 -6.14 12.17 14.75
C GLU A 43 -7.18 11.65 13.75
N TRP A 44 -7.01 11.96 12.46
CA TRP A 44 -7.93 11.49 11.43
C TRP A 44 -7.85 9.98 11.23
N SER A 45 -6.64 9.43 11.24
CA SER A 45 -6.43 8.00 10.99
C SER A 45 -6.94 7.12 12.13
N ARG A 46 -7.00 7.63 13.37
CA ARG A 46 -7.34 6.89 14.59
C ARG A 46 -6.68 5.51 14.65
N ILE A 47 -5.43 5.46 14.22
CA ILE A 47 -4.70 4.21 14.02
C ILE A 47 -4.62 3.35 15.27
N GLU A 48 -4.65 3.99 16.44
CA GLU A 48 -4.65 3.33 17.74
C GLU A 48 -5.85 2.42 17.96
N SER A 49 -6.99 2.70 17.32
CA SER A 49 -8.19 1.85 17.43
C SER A 49 -8.10 0.59 16.56
N LEU A 50 -7.21 0.57 15.59
CA LEU A 50 -7.06 -0.51 14.61
C LEU A 50 -5.85 -1.41 14.89
N VAL A 51 -4.92 -0.95 15.70
CA VAL A 51 -3.75 -1.74 16.12
C VAL A 51 -4.12 -2.57 17.35
N ALA A 52 -3.95 -3.89 17.26
CA ALA A 52 -4.20 -4.77 18.39
C ALA A 52 -3.25 -4.46 19.56
N SER A 53 -3.80 -4.32 20.76
CA SER A 53 -3.00 -4.28 21.98
C SER A 53 -2.43 -5.68 22.21
N TYR A 54 -1.12 -5.81 22.24
CA TYR A 54 -0.49 -7.06 22.62
C TYR A 54 -0.42 -7.12 24.14
N ASP A 55 -1.10 -8.11 24.69
CA ASP A 55 -0.90 -8.49 26.09
C ASP A 55 0.52 -9.09 26.20
N SER A 56 1.30 -8.58 27.13
CA SER A 56 2.67 -9.03 27.38
C SER A 56 2.65 -10.42 27.99
N GLY A 57 2.74 -11.46 27.13
CA GLY A 57 3.03 -12.81 27.58
C GLY A 57 4.40 -12.91 28.27
N PRO A 58 4.76 -14.09 28.79
CA PRO A 58 6.06 -14.27 29.43
C PRO A 58 7.20 -13.96 28.45
N GLY A 59 8.14 -13.10 28.86
CA GLY A 59 9.29 -12.69 28.05
C GLY A 59 9.53 -11.19 28.02
N GLN A 60 10.43 -10.74 27.16
CA GLN A 60 10.71 -9.32 27.00
C GLN A 60 9.49 -8.60 26.36
N PRO A 61 8.99 -7.51 26.97
CA PRO A 61 7.86 -6.75 26.43
C PRO A 61 8.13 -6.31 24.98
N GLN A 62 7.16 -6.54 24.13
CA GLN A 62 7.25 -6.09 22.75
C GLN A 62 7.24 -4.54 22.69
N ALA A 63 7.89 -3.99 21.66
CA ALA A 63 7.78 -2.56 21.39
C ALA A 63 6.33 -2.20 21.06
N ASP A 64 5.89 -1.05 21.59
CA ASP A 64 4.52 -0.55 21.41
C ASP A 64 4.17 -0.45 19.92
N ARG A 65 3.21 -1.25 19.50
CA ARG A 65 2.75 -1.32 18.10
C ARG A 65 2.03 -0.04 17.68
N CYS A 66 1.30 0.60 18.57
CA CYS A 66 0.66 1.89 18.29
C CYS A 66 1.70 2.98 18.04
N ALA A 67 2.76 3.02 18.86
CA ALA A 67 3.84 3.97 18.65
C ALA A 67 4.58 3.74 17.32
N LEU A 68 4.83 2.48 16.97
CA LEU A 68 5.45 2.12 15.68
C LEU A 68 4.56 2.49 14.49
N ALA A 69 3.26 2.22 14.57
CA ALA A 69 2.30 2.58 13.52
C ALA A 69 2.20 4.10 13.35
N SER A 70 2.11 4.85 14.46
CA SER A 70 2.13 6.32 14.46
C SER A 70 3.42 6.88 13.84
N ALA A 71 4.57 6.23 14.10
CA ALA A 71 5.84 6.62 13.50
C ALA A 71 5.87 6.41 11.98
N PHE A 72 5.24 5.36 11.46
CA PHE A 72 5.12 5.16 9.99
C PHE A 72 4.23 6.22 9.34
N ILE A 73 3.15 6.65 10.00
CA ILE A 73 2.36 7.80 9.54
C ILE A 73 3.22 9.06 9.53
N ALA A 74 3.93 9.33 10.62
CA ALA A 74 4.82 10.48 10.71
C ALA A 74 5.92 10.44 9.64
N LYS A 75 6.47 9.25 9.32
CA LYS A 75 7.42 9.07 8.22
C LYS A 75 6.85 9.55 6.88
N ALA A 76 5.60 9.19 6.58
CA ALA A 76 4.92 9.57 5.34
C ALA A 76 4.67 11.08 5.29
N VAL A 77 4.12 11.67 6.35
CA VAL A 77 3.83 13.12 6.43
C VAL A 77 5.10 13.96 6.33
N LEU A 78 6.18 13.52 6.98
CA LEU A 78 7.48 14.22 6.92
C LEU A 78 8.27 13.94 5.63
N GLY A 79 7.78 13.09 4.75
CA GLY A 79 8.45 12.74 3.48
C GLY A 79 9.80 12.01 3.66
N LEU A 80 9.97 11.26 4.77
CA LEU A 80 11.22 10.54 5.04
C LEU A 80 11.31 9.28 4.18
N SER A 81 12.35 9.16 3.39
CA SER A 81 12.51 8.06 2.41
C SER A 81 12.80 6.71 3.06
N THR A 82 13.56 6.68 4.16
CA THR A 82 14.00 5.43 4.78
C THR A 82 13.54 5.31 6.24
N THR A 83 13.46 4.07 6.73
CA THR A 83 13.17 3.81 8.15
C THR A 83 14.32 4.26 9.05
N ARG A 84 15.55 4.22 8.55
CA ARG A 84 16.74 4.74 9.28
C ARG A 84 16.62 6.23 9.51
N ALA A 85 16.26 7.02 8.48
CA ALA A 85 16.02 8.45 8.61
C ALA A 85 14.90 8.78 9.60
N LEU A 86 13.84 7.96 9.65
CA LEU A 86 12.78 8.06 10.65
C LEU A 86 13.34 7.85 12.07
N ILE A 87 14.13 6.80 12.30
CA ILE A 87 14.71 6.49 13.61
C ILE A 87 15.63 7.62 14.07
N GLU A 88 16.53 8.09 13.20
CA GLU A 88 17.39 9.23 13.46
C GLU A 88 16.57 10.48 13.83
N ARG A 89 15.51 10.76 13.09
CA ARG A 89 14.62 11.89 13.39
C ARG A 89 13.92 11.74 14.75
N LEU A 90 13.43 10.55 15.08
CA LEU A 90 12.81 10.26 16.39
C LEU A 90 13.82 10.33 17.56
N GLN A 91 15.10 10.07 17.33
CA GLN A 91 16.14 10.21 18.34
C GLN A 91 16.45 11.68 18.67
N ILE A 92 16.41 12.54 17.65
CA ILE A 92 16.76 13.96 17.78
C ILE A 92 15.55 14.78 18.24
N ASP A 93 14.37 14.52 17.67
CA ASP A 93 13.16 15.30 17.91
C ASP A 93 12.31 14.70 19.02
N SER A 94 12.48 15.18 20.24
CA SER A 94 11.73 14.73 21.42
C SER A 94 10.22 14.98 21.29
N LYS A 95 9.80 16.07 20.60
CA LYS A 95 8.39 16.37 20.35
C LYS A 95 7.77 15.33 19.42
N LEU A 96 8.40 15.05 18.29
CA LEU A 96 7.95 14.01 17.37
C LEU A 96 7.88 12.64 18.04
N ARG A 97 8.89 12.33 18.87
CA ARG A 97 8.96 11.08 19.63
C ARG A 97 7.76 10.91 20.56
N ARG A 98 7.38 11.96 21.28
CA ARG A 98 6.18 11.98 22.15
C ARG A 98 4.88 11.89 21.35
N ILE A 99 4.77 12.65 20.24
CA ILE A 99 3.60 12.61 19.36
C ILE A 99 3.34 11.17 18.87
N CYS A 100 4.39 10.45 18.50
CA CYS A 100 4.28 9.04 18.11
C CYS A 100 3.98 8.09 19.28
N GLY A 101 4.14 8.54 20.53
CA GLY A 101 3.85 7.74 21.73
C GLY A 101 5.03 6.98 22.30
N PHE A 102 6.26 7.27 21.88
CA PHE A 102 7.44 6.67 22.49
C PHE A 102 7.86 7.36 23.79
N ASN A 103 8.26 6.56 24.77
CA ASN A 103 8.81 7.09 26.02
C ASN A 103 10.20 7.71 25.78
N LEU A 104 10.41 8.93 26.30
CA LEU A 104 11.68 9.64 26.13
C LEU A 104 12.87 8.98 26.83
N HIS A 105 12.61 8.28 27.95
CA HIS A 105 13.65 7.66 28.78
C HIS A 105 14.02 6.24 28.31
N ARG A 106 13.26 5.66 27.37
CA ARG A 106 13.58 4.34 26.80
C ARG A 106 14.41 4.49 25.52
N VAL A 107 15.26 3.51 25.28
CA VAL A 107 16.00 3.43 24.01
C VAL A 107 15.04 3.20 22.85
N MET A 108 15.27 3.88 21.72
CA MET A 108 14.45 3.68 20.53
C MET A 108 14.57 2.24 20.01
N PRO A 109 13.48 1.65 19.52
CA PRO A 109 13.51 0.33 18.91
C PRO A 109 14.47 0.30 17.72
N SER A 110 15.10 -0.87 17.50
CA SER A 110 16.03 -1.09 16.39
C SER A 110 15.29 -1.11 15.03
N GLU A 111 16.02 -0.88 13.96
CA GLU A 111 15.50 -0.93 12.59
C GLU A 111 14.82 -2.29 12.29
N SER A 112 15.36 -3.39 12.82
CA SER A 112 14.76 -4.73 12.69
C SER A 112 13.40 -4.84 13.39
N THR A 113 13.19 -4.10 14.49
CA THR A 113 11.89 -4.04 15.17
C THR A 113 10.86 -3.29 14.32
N PHE A 114 11.25 -2.16 13.71
CA PHE A 114 10.40 -1.45 12.76
C PHE A 114 10.06 -2.34 11.55
N SER A 115 11.01 -3.06 10.99
CA SER A 115 10.78 -3.94 9.83
C SER A 115 9.80 -5.07 10.16
N ARG A 116 9.94 -5.72 11.31
CA ARG A 116 9.00 -6.75 11.76
C ARG A 116 7.59 -6.20 12.00
N ALA A 117 7.49 -5.03 12.62
CA ALA A 117 6.19 -4.37 12.81
C ALA A 117 5.55 -4.00 11.46
N PHE A 118 6.33 -3.50 10.50
CA PHE A 118 5.82 -3.20 9.17
C PHE A 118 5.30 -4.46 8.45
N GLU A 119 6.01 -5.57 8.54
CA GLU A 119 5.55 -6.86 7.99
C GLU A 119 4.23 -7.32 8.64
N GLU A 120 4.11 -7.18 9.96
CA GLU A 120 2.88 -7.49 10.71
C GLU A 120 1.72 -6.59 10.26
N PHE A 121 1.96 -5.28 10.11
CA PHE A 121 0.96 -4.32 9.62
C PHE A 121 0.55 -4.61 8.16
N ALA A 122 1.48 -5.04 7.33
CA ALA A 122 1.19 -5.46 5.97
C ALA A 122 0.32 -6.74 5.95
N LYS A 123 0.63 -7.74 6.76
CA LYS A 123 -0.16 -8.99 6.89
C LYS A 123 -1.58 -8.72 7.41
N SER A 124 -1.73 -7.83 8.37
CA SER A 124 -3.03 -7.44 8.93
C SER A 124 -3.80 -6.45 8.06
N GLN A 125 -3.26 -6.06 6.91
CA GLN A 125 -3.84 -5.06 6.01
C GLN A 125 -4.20 -3.73 6.72
N LEU A 126 -3.37 -3.33 7.70
CA LEU A 126 -3.63 -2.17 8.54
C LEU A 126 -3.86 -0.89 7.71
N ALA A 127 -3.05 -0.66 6.68
CA ALA A 127 -3.19 0.52 5.82
C ALA A 127 -4.55 0.58 5.12
N SER A 128 -5.04 -0.56 4.60
CA SER A 128 -6.36 -0.64 3.96
C SER A 128 -7.49 -0.39 4.96
N ARG A 129 -7.39 -0.93 6.17
CA ARG A 129 -8.38 -0.73 7.24
C ARG A 129 -8.43 0.71 7.70
N VAL A 130 -7.27 1.37 7.85
CA VAL A 130 -7.19 2.81 8.16
C VAL A 130 -7.85 3.63 7.06
N HIS A 131 -7.54 3.34 5.80
CA HIS A 131 -8.12 4.02 4.65
C HIS A 131 -9.64 3.86 4.59
N GLU A 132 -10.16 2.65 4.77
CA GLU A 132 -11.60 2.38 4.83
C GLU A 132 -12.29 3.18 5.96
N GLN A 133 -11.67 3.22 7.13
CA GLN A 133 -12.20 3.98 8.26
C GLN A 133 -12.21 5.49 7.95
N MET A 134 -11.15 6.01 7.33
CA MET A 134 -11.08 7.42 6.92
C MET A 134 -12.14 7.77 5.88
N ILE A 135 -12.41 6.88 4.91
CA ILE A 135 -13.50 7.07 3.93
C ILE A 135 -14.85 7.14 4.64
N LYS A 136 -15.13 6.19 5.52
CA LYS A 136 -16.38 6.16 6.29
C LYS A 136 -16.59 7.43 7.12
N LEU A 137 -15.51 7.94 7.74
CA LEU A 137 -15.57 9.17 8.52
C LEU A 137 -15.73 10.43 7.66
N SER A 138 -15.13 10.45 6.46
CA SER A 138 -15.11 11.62 5.60
C SER A 138 -16.35 11.74 4.71
N LEU A 139 -16.80 10.63 4.14
CA LEU A 139 -17.92 10.61 3.20
C LEU A 139 -19.24 10.21 3.86
N GLY A 140 -19.20 9.36 4.91
CA GLY A 140 -20.39 8.86 5.56
C GLY A 140 -21.35 8.22 4.54
N GLU A 141 -22.59 8.67 4.52
CA GLU A 141 -23.63 8.26 3.56
C GLU A 141 -23.77 9.22 2.37
N SER A 142 -22.79 10.11 2.14
CA SER A 142 -22.84 11.07 1.05
C SER A 142 -22.83 10.37 -0.31
N LEU A 143 -23.72 10.75 -1.20
CA LEU A 143 -23.73 10.24 -2.58
C LEU A 143 -22.52 10.80 -3.35
N ILE A 144 -21.77 9.90 -3.99
CA ILE A 144 -20.64 10.24 -4.84
C ILE A 144 -21.18 10.46 -6.26
N GLY A 145 -21.21 11.71 -6.71
CA GLY A 145 -21.75 12.05 -8.03
C GLY A 145 -20.79 11.74 -9.18
N HIS A 146 -19.48 11.81 -8.94
CA HIS A 146 -18.45 11.60 -9.95
C HIS A 146 -17.19 10.99 -9.34
N ILE A 147 -16.59 10.03 -10.04
CA ILE A 147 -15.32 9.39 -9.66
C ILE A 147 -14.31 9.63 -10.78
N SER A 148 -13.15 10.18 -10.41
CA SER A 148 -12.01 10.33 -11.32
C SER A 148 -10.98 9.25 -11.00
N ARG A 149 -10.51 8.53 -12.01
CA ARG A 149 -9.43 7.55 -11.89
C ARG A 149 -8.15 8.07 -12.52
N ASP A 150 -7.05 7.97 -11.82
CA ASP A 150 -5.71 8.22 -12.35
C ASP A 150 -4.74 7.13 -11.88
N ALA A 151 -3.63 7.01 -12.60
CA ALA A 151 -2.62 6.02 -12.29
C ALA A 151 -1.22 6.64 -12.27
N THR A 152 -0.54 6.43 -11.15
CA THR A 152 0.82 6.95 -10.91
C THR A 152 1.86 5.82 -11.00
N ALA A 153 2.98 6.09 -11.68
CA ALA A 153 4.10 5.17 -11.77
C ALA A 153 4.86 5.13 -10.43
N ILE A 154 5.16 3.92 -9.97
CA ILE A 154 6.02 3.67 -8.80
C ILE A 154 7.24 2.90 -9.28
N GLU A 155 8.41 3.55 -9.27
CA GLU A 155 9.67 2.91 -9.63
C GLU A 155 10.12 1.95 -8.51
N ALA A 156 10.55 0.75 -8.89
CA ALA A 156 11.06 -0.26 -7.98
C ALA A 156 12.45 -0.74 -8.39
N ARG A 157 13.24 -1.15 -7.40
CA ARG A 157 14.57 -1.75 -7.61
C ARG A 157 14.51 -3.25 -7.88
N GLU A 158 13.36 -3.86 -7.76
CA GLU A 158 13.15 -5.28 -7.99
C GLU A 158 13.43 -5.65 -9.45
N ARG A 159 13.88 -6.91 -9.65
CA ARG A 159 14.01 -7.46 -11.00
C ARG A 159 12.61 -7.78 -11.54
N VAL A 160 12.39 -7.45 -12.79
CA VAL A 160 11.16 -7.84 -13.50
C VAL A 160 11.07 -9.37 -13.48
N ALA A 161 9.93 -9.90 -13.00
CA ALA A 161 9.66 -11.32 -13.04
C ALA A 161 9.71 -11.79 -14.50
N LYS A 162 10.56 -12.78 -14.78
CA LYS A 162 10.53 -13.43 -16.12
C LYS A 162 9.17 -14.13 -16.23
N PRO A 163 8.48 -14.05 -17.40
CA PRO A 163 7.29 -14.85 -17.61
C PRO A 163 7.68 -16.31 -17.36
N GLN A 164 7.18 -16.91 -16.30
CA GLN A 164 7.26 -18.36 -16.15
C GLN A 164 6.47 -18.94 -17.31
N ALA A 165 7.16 -19.61 -18.25
CA ALA A 165 6.50 -20.55 -19.11
C ALA A 165 5.71 -21.49 -18.20
N ALA A 166 4.40 -21.60 -18.42
CA ALA A 166 3.50 -22.39 -17.59
C ALA A 166 4.19 -23.67 -17.18
N ALA A 167 4.59 -23.76 -15.89
CA ALA A 167 5.15 -24.96 -15.32
C ALA A 167 4.00 -25.96 -15.31
N THR A 168 4.07 -26.91 -16.19
CA THR A 168 3.31 -28.16 -16.12
C THR A 168 3.68 -28.76 -14.77
N THR A 169 2.78 -28.70 -13.82
CA THR A 169 2.91 -29.35 -12.52
C THR A 169 2.94 -30.85 -12.77
N SER A 170 4.12 -31.42 -12.83
CA SER A 170 4.31 -32.86 -12.79
C SER A 170 4.08 -33.34 -11.36
N ALA A 171 2.83 -33.52 -10.99
CA ALA A 171 2.47 -34.40 -9.89
C ALA A 171 2.63 -35.83 -10.41
N GLN A 172 3.69 -36.51 -10.00
CA GLN A 172 3.82 -37.94 -10.14
C GLN A 172 2.74 -38.61 -9.27
N THR A 173 1.73 -39.18 -9.90
CA THR A 173 0.91 -40.24 -9.34
C THR A 173 0.75 -41.32 -10.41
N VAL A 174 1.06 -42.52 -10.00
CA VAL A 174 1.14 -43.79 -10.75
C VAL A 174 -0.16 -44.11 -11.48
N ALA A 175 -0.04 -44.47 -12.75
CA ALA A 175 -0.85 -45.12 -13.79
C ALA A 175 -2.32 -45.54 -13.50
N PRO A 176 -3.21 -45.60 -14.52
CA PRO A 176 -3.04 -46.51 -15.67
C PRO A 176 -3.29 -45.89 -17.06
N GLU A 177 -2.74 -46.53 -18.03
CA GLU A 177 -2.81 -46.50 -19.45
C GLU A 177 -4.15 -45.97 -20.04
N GLN A 178 -4.12 -44.79 -20.66
CA GLN A 178 -5.14 -44.35 -21.62
C GLN A 178 -4.49 -43.54 -22.74
N THR A 179 -4.86 -43.92 -23.95
CA THR A 179 -4.59 -43.44 -25.29
C THR A 179 -4.08 -41.99 -25.43
N PRO A 180 -3.06 -41.71 -26.26
CA PRO A 180 -2.52 -40.35 -26.43
C PRO A 180 -3.50 -39.44 -27.16
N ALA A 181 -4.01 -38.43 -26.47
CA ALA A 181 -4.67 -37.31 -27.07
C ALA A 181 -3.72 -36.52 -27.99
N PRO A 182 -4.16 -36.00 -29.14
CA PRO A 182 -3.30 -35.33 -30.12
C PRO A 182 -2.63 -34.09 -29.50
N ALA A 183 -1.31 -34.06 -29.51
CA ALA A 183 -0.51 -32.96 -29.05
C ALA A 183 -0.93 -31.64 -29.76
N LEU A 184 -1.37 -30.66 -29.01
CA LEU A 184 -1.66 -29.30 -29.46
C LEU A 184 -0.40 -28.70 -30.07
N ILE A 185 -0.32 -28.71 -31.39
CA ILE A 185 0.77 -28.12 -32.18
C ILE A 185 0.71 -26.59 -31.95
N LYS A 186 1.67 -26.05 -31.24
CA LYS A 186 1.80 -24.59 -31.04
C LYS A 186 1.96 -23.94 -32.41
N PRO A 187 1.12 -22.95 -32.80
CA PRO A 187 1.20 -22.30 -34.09
C PRO A 187 2.56 -21.64 -34.28
N LYS A 188 3.22 -21.90 -35.41
CA LYS A 188 4.50 -21.28 -35.77
C LYS A 188 4.34 -19.75 -35.82
N ARG A 189 5.18 -19.02 -35.08
CA ARG A 189 5.27 -17.56 -35.20
C ARG A 189 5.87 -17.17 -36.53
N GLY A 190 5.26 -16.22 -37.25
CA GLY A 190 5.75 -15.67 -38.51
C GLY A 190 4.64 -15.53 -39.55
N ARG A 191 4.95 -14.81 -40.65
CA ARG A 191 4.02 -14.64 -41.79
C ARG A 191 3.81 -16.01 -42.46
N PRO A 192 2.57 -16.43 -42.75
CA PRO A 192 2.28 -17.66 -43.48
C PRO A 192 2.99 -17.65 -44.84
N ARG A 193 3.46 -18.81 -45.30
CA ARG A 193 3.97 -18.94 -46.67
C ARG A 193 2.83 -18.73 -47.67
N LYS A 194 3.18 -18.25 -48.90
CA LYS A 194 2.19 -18.03 -49.96
C LYS A 194 1.43 -19.33 -50.22
N GLY A 195 0.10 -19.35 -49.98
CA GLY A 195 -0.76 -20.54 -50.12
C GLY A 195 -1.02 -21.34 -48.84
N GLU A 196 -0.38 -21.01 -47.70
CA GLU A 196 -0.63 -21.68 -46.41
C GLU A 196 -1.84 -21.03 -45.72
N GLN A 197 -2.97 -21.72 -45.67
CA GLN A 197 -4.14 -21.32 -44.84
C GLN A 197 -3.93 -21.86 -43.44
N ARG A 198 -3.65 -20.96 -42.49
CA ARG A 198 -3.63 -21.30 -41.05
C ARG A 198 -5.02 -21.14 -40.47
N ALA A 199 -5.54 -22.21 -39.87
CA ALA A 199 -6.74 -22.11 -39.06
C ALA A 199 -6.50 -21.07 -37.95
N PRO A 200 -7.42 -20.11 -37.72
CA PRO A 200 -7.30 -19.16 -36.62
C PRO A 200 -7.25 -19.94 -35.32
N ALA A 201 -6.19 -19.73 -34.56
CA ALA A 201 -6.14 -20.28 -33.19
C ALA A 201 -7.35 -19.78 -32.41
N PRO A 202 -8.00 -20.62 -31.58
CA PRO A 202 -9.09 -20.19 -30.74
C PRO A 202 -8.61 -19.00 -29.90
N LYS A 203 -9.24 -17.86 -30.09
CA LYS A 203 -8.94 -16.64 -29.30
C LYS A 203 -9.51 -16.86 -27.91
N GLU A 204 -8.62 -16.93 -26.91
CA GLU A 204 -9.07 -16.80 -25.54
C GLU A 204 -9.80 -15.46 -25.35
N PRO A 205 -10.90 -15.42 -24.59
CA PRO A 205 -11.59 -14.18 -24.34
C PRO A 205 -10.63 -13.15 -23.72
N SER A 206 -10.74 -11.91 -24.17
CA SER A 206 -9.91 -10.83 -23.66
C SER A 206 -10.14 -10.65 -22.14
N PRO A 207 -9.17 -10.12 -21.38
CA PRO A 207 -9.35 -9.87 -19.95
C PRO A 207 -10.62 -9.06 -19.64
N VAL A 208 -10.95 -8.08 -20.48
CA VAL A 208 -12.15 -7.24 -20.33
C VAL A 208 -13.44 -8.06 -20.57
N GLU A 209 -13.44 -9.01 -21.52
CA GLU A 209 -14.58 -9.90 -21.75
C GLU A 209 -14.78 -10.85 -20.58
N ARG A 210 -13.73 -11.36 -19.96
CA ARG A 210 -13.80 -12.20 -18.76
C ARG A 210 -14.35 -11.44 -17.56
N GLN A 211 -13.95 -10.18 -17.39
CA GLN A 211 -14.43 -9.31 -16.31
C GLN A 211 -15.95 -9.10 -16.30
N ARG A 212 -16.62 -9.23 -17.44
CA ARG A 212 -18.11 -9.11 -17.52
C ARG A 212 -18.85 -10.20 -16.77
N THR A 213 -18.21 -11.34 -16.52
CA THR A 213 -18.81 -12.50 -15.84
C THR A 213 -18.21 -12.74 -14.45
N GLN A 214 -17.22 -11.97 -14.06
CA GLN A 214 -16.52 -12.10 -12.78
C GLN A 214 -17.08 -11.15 -11.73
N ASN A 215 -16.96 -11.53 -10.46
CA ASN A 215 -17.19 -10.62 -9.35
C ASN A 215 -15.94 -9.76 -9.08
N MET A 216 -16.09 -8.70 -8.26
CA MET A 216 -15.01 -7.77 -7.94
C MET A 216 -13.80 -8.46 -7.32
N GLU A 217 -13.99 -9.41 -6.42
CA GLU A 217 -12.87 -10.14 -5.78
C GLU A 217 -12.06 -10.95 -6.78
N GLN A 218 -12.75 -11.63 -7.72
CA GLN A 218 -12.10 -12.37 -8.79
C GLN A 218 -11.32 -11.46 -9.74
N MET A 219 -11.91 -10.31 -10.09
CA MET A 219 -11.24 -9.31 -10.94
C MET A 219 -9.97 -8.78 -10.29
N LEU A 220 -10.01 -8.45 -9.00
CA LEU A 220 -8.84 -7.98 -8.24
C LEU A 220 -7.78 -9.07 -8.08
N ALA A 221 -8.18 -10.33 -7.86
CA ALA A 221 -7.25 -11.46 -7.74
C ALA A 221 -6.51 -11.78 -9.05
N GLU A 222 -7.14 -11.52 -10.21
CA GLU A 222 -6.51 -11.70 -11.53
C GLU A 222 -5.52 -10.59 -11.92
N LEU A 223 -5.48 -9.46 -11.19
CA LEU A 223 -4.57 -8.38 -11.51
C LEU A 223 -3.12 -8.77 -11.22
N PRO A 224 -2.20 -8.63 -12.19
CA PRO A 224 -0.79 -8.90 -11.96
C PRO A 224 -0.21 -7.95 -10.92
N GLN A 225 0.28 -8.49 -9.82
CA GLN A 225 0.92 -7.73 -8.73
C GLN A 225 2.45 -7.84 -8.76
N THR A 226 3.02 -8.44 -9.80
CA THR A 226 4.47 -8.60 -9.93
C THR A 226 5.11 -7.39 -10.60
N CYS A 227 6.35 -7.08 -10.20
CA CYS A 227 7.14 -6.02 -10.82
C CYS A 227 7.25 -6.23 -12.34
N SER A 228 6.92 -5.23 -13.11
CA SER A 228 6.95 -5.27 -14.59
C SER A 228 7.45 -3.95 -15.18
N VAL A 229 7.59 -3.89 -16.52
CA VAL A 229 7.98 -2.67 -17.22
C VAL A 229 6.75 -1.97 -17.76
N GLY A 230 6.51 -0.76 -17.26
CA GLY A 230 5.49 0.14 -17.79
C GLY A 230 6.08 1.10 -18.82
N THR A 231 5.23 1.58 -19.72
CA THR A 231 5.60 2.58 -20.73
C THR A 231 4.51 3.63 -20.85
N LYS A 232 4.91 4.89 -20.95
CA LYS A 232 4.00 6.03 -21.14
C LYS A 232 4.56 6.94 -22.25
N LEU A 233 3.70 7.48 -23.07
CA LEU A 233 4.04 8.57 -23.97
C LEU A 233 3.88 9.89 -23.23
N ASN A 234 4.91 10.75 -23.28
CA ASN A 234 4.79 12.08 -22.73
C ASN A 234 4.05 13.01 -23.71
N ALA A 235 3.73 14.22 -23.27
CA ALA A 235 3.01 15.23 -24.10
C ALA A 235 3.76 15.57 -25.40
N LYS A 236 5.06 15.33 -25.48
CA LYS A 236 5.89 15.54 -26.68
C LYS A 236 5.99 14.30 -27.58
N GLY A 237 5.27 13.20 -27.28
CA GLY A 237 5.28 11.96 -28.03
C GLY A 237 6.47 11.03 -27.76
N TYR A 238 7.37 11.40 -26.83
CA TYR A 238 8.49 10.52 -26.49
C TYR A 238 8.03 9.41 -25.55
N LYS A 239 8.51 8.20 -25.79
CA LYS A 239 8.25 7.03 -24.98
C LYS A 239 9.18 7.03 -23.76
N THR A 240 8.60 7.09 -22.58
CA THR A 240 9.28 6.88 -21.30
C THR A 240 8.90 5.51 -20.74
N SER A 241 9.89 4.79 -20.20
CA SER A 241 9.66 3.47 -19.60
C SER A 241 10.21 3.46 -18.18
N TRP A 242 9.49 2.80 -17.27
CA TRP A 242 9.94 2.57 -15.90
C TRP A 242 9.78 1.10 -15.52
N ARG A 243 10.52 0.67 -14.53
CA ARG A 243 10.41 -0.67 -13.92
C ARG A 243 9.76 -0.52 -12.57
N GLY A 244 8.74 -1.31 -12.29
CA GLY A 244 8.08 -1.26 -10.99
C GLY A 244 6.62 -1.60 -11.06
N TYR A 245 5.84 -0.73 -10.45
CA TYR A 245 4.40 -0.88 -10.22
C TYR A 245 3.65 0.34 -10.75
N LYS A 246 2.34 0.23 -10.74
CA LYS A 246 1.42 1.32 -11.02
C LYS A 246 0.37 1.36 -9.90
N LEU A 247 0.20 2.52 -9.28
CA LEU A 247 -0.83 2.77 -8.30
C LEU A 247 -2.01 3.45 -8.99
N HIS A 248 -3.14 2.78 -9.00
CA HIS A 248 -4.40 3.33 -9.51
C HIS A 248 -5.17 3.90 -8.32
N LEU A 249 -5.61 5.14 -8.45
CA LEU A 249 -6.36 5.87 -7.43
C LEU A 249 -7.70 6.31 -7.99
N ASP A 250 -8.75 6.04 -7.26
CA ASP A 250 -10.07 6.58 -7.52
C ASP A 250 -10.35 7.71 -6.55
N THR A 251 -10.71 8.87 -7.07
CA THR A 251 -10.96 10.07 -6.28
C THR A 251 -12.40 10.54 -6.49
N ALA A 252 -13.11 10.74 -5.40
CA ALA A 252 -14.45 11.32 -5.41
C ALA A 252 -14.41 12.79 -5.81
N CYS A 253 -15.55 13.35 -6.22
CA CYS A 253 -15.71 14.77 -6.58
C CYS A 253 -15.27 15.75 -5.49
N CYS A 254 -15.30 15.34 -4.22
CA CYS A 254 -14.80 16.11 -3.08
C CYS A 254 -13.30 16.02 -2.83
N GLY A 255 -12.54 15.30 -3.68
CA GLY A 255 -11.09 15.11 -3.55
C GLY A 255 -10.66 14.00 -2.61
N VAL A 256 -11.60 13.24 -2.05
CA VAL A 256 -11.28 12.09 -1.17
C VAL A 256 -10.93 10.87 -2.04
N ILE A 257 -9.81 10.22 -1.75
CA ILE A 257 -9.42 8.97 -2.39
C ILE A 257 -10.31 7.87 -1.82
N ILE A 258 -11.07 7.17 -2.67
CA ILE A 258 -12.00 6.12 -2.29
C ILE A 258 -11.45 4.71 -2.54
N SER A 259 -10.54 4.56 -3.48
CA SER A 259 -9.89 3.29 -3.78
C SER A 259 -8.42 3.48 -4.13
N ALA A 260 -7.61 2.50 -3.80
CA ALA A 260 -6.19 2.46 -4.13
C ALA A 260 -5.80 1.02 -4.50
N VAL A 261 -5.48 0.78 -5.76
CA VAL A 261 -5.12 -0.55 -6.27
C VAL A 261 -3.70 -0.52 -6.83
N LEU A 262 -2.84 -1.39 -6.31
CA LEU A 262 -1.46 -1.54 -6.79
C LEU A 262 -1.38 -2.71 -7.77
N THR A 263 -0.81 -2.44 -8.96
CA THR A 263 -0.59 -3.46 -10.01
C THR A 263 0.83 -3.40 -10.53
N GLY A 264 1.23 -4.40 -11.31
CA GLY A 264 2.45 -4.32 -12.10
C GLY A 264 2.38 -3.18 -13.12
N ALA A 265 3.52 -2.55 -13.41
CA ALA A 265 3.61 -1.35 -14.25
C ALA A 265 3.03 -1.51 -15.67
N ALA A 266 2.96 -2.74 -16.19
CA ALA A 266 2.44 -3.04 -17.54
C ALA A 266 0.91 -3.10 -17.63
N VAL A 267 0.20 -3.03 -16.50
CA VAL A 267 -1.27 -3.14 -16.48
C VAL A 267 -1.89 -1.87 -17.05
N HIS A 268 -2.83 -2.01 -17.98
CA HIS A 268 -3.59 -0.90 -18.53
C HIS A 268 -4.69 -0.47 -17.55
N ASP A 269 -4.96 0.83 -17.46
CA ASP A 269 -5.88 1.41 -16.48
C ASP A 269 -7.32 0.89 -16.63
N SER A 270 -7.74 0.61 -17.87
CA SER A 270 -9.06 0.02 -18.17
C SER A 270 -9.29 -1.38 -17.59
N ARG A 271 -8.25 -2.08 -17.15
CA ARG A 271 -8.40 -3.40 -16.51
C ARG A 271 -8.70 -3.30 -15.01
N VAL A 272 -8.49 -2.15 -14.43
CA VAL A 272 -8.71 -1.88 -13.01
C VAL A 272 -10.01 -1.11 -12.80
N ALA A 273 -10.60 -0.64 -13.93
CA ALA A 273 -11.82 0.16 -13.94
C ALA A 273 -13.07 -0.64 -13.57
#